data_913640bd89b0f12488b5067b7723ef53
#
_entry.id   913640bd89b0f12488b5067b7723ef53
#
_cell.length_a   1.000
_cell.length_b   1.000
_cell.length_c   1.000
_cell.angle_alpha   90.00
_cell.angle_beta   90.00
_cell.angle_gamma   90.00
#
_symmetry.space_group_name_H-M   'P 1'
#
loop_
_entity.id
_entity.type
_entity.pdbx_description
1 polymer ?
#
loop_
_entity_poly.entity_id
_entity_poly.type
_entity_poly.pdbx_seq_one_letter_code
_entity_poly.pdbx_strand_id
1 'polypeptide(L)'
;MSPTQKAHWQLHFCVLLWGFTPILGAAISLPAPQLVWWRMGLVALLLVALPGVLRGLMALPARQWAIFSGIGVVVALHWLAFYGAIKLANASVAVVCLGAATAFTAVIEPLVTGRRFIARDLWLGLAVIPGVALVAGGLQPGQVLGFVVGVLAALGATLFTSFNKRFAHDADPKVVTALELGAGAVFMTLALPLLPHEGVIYPLPAGKDVWLMAIFVVFCTALPFTLSLVALKQLSAFVAQMAVNLEPVYAVALAALLLGETKELTPQFYFGVAILFAAVFLPPVVAWLCGERKPADPTSVESMP
;
A
#
# COMPACT_ATOMS: atom_id res chain seq x y z
N MET A 1 9.66 -24.57 -6.14
CA MET A 1 9.07 -23.24 -6.47
C MET A 1 10.18 -22.35 -6.99
N SER A 2 9.96 -21.66 -8.13
CA SER A 2 10.92 -20.65 -8.62
C SER A 2 10.95 -19.43 -7.71
N PRO A 3 12.04 -18.61 -7.71
CA PRO A 3 12.11 -17.38 -6.94
C PRO A 3 10.91 -16.44 -7.21
N THR A 4 10.50 -16.33 -8.46
CA THR A 4 9.33 -15.52 -8.86
C THR A 4 8.02 -16.07 -8.30
N GLN A 5 7.80 -17.40 -8.32
CA GLN A 5 6.62 -18.01 -7.71
C GLN A 5 6.56 -17.76 -6.21
N LYS A 6 7.70 -17.87 -5.52
CA LYS A 6 7.79 -17.54 -4.09
C LYS A 6 7.44 -16.08 -3.83
N ALA A 7 7.93 -15.16 -4.66
CA ALA A 7 7.62 -13.73 -4.54
C ALA A 7 6.12 -13.43 -4.72
N HIS A 8 5.43 -14.09 -5.67
CA HIS A 8 3.98 -13.98 -5.80
C HIS A 8 3.23 -14.44 -4.53
N TRP A 9 3.59 -15.62 -3.99
CA TRP A 9 2.96 -16.09 -2.76
C TRP A 9 3.22 -15.19 -1.56
N GLN A 10 4.45 -14.68 -1.42
CA GLN A 10 4.77 -13.70 -0.38
C GLN A 10 3.91 -12.44 -0.52
N LEU A 11 3.75 -11.94 -1.74
CA LEU A 11 2.96 -10.75 -2.00
C LEU A 11 1.46 -10.98 -1.72
N HIS A 12 0.88 -12.11 -2.16
CA HIS A 12 -0.51 -12.45 -1.83
C HIS A 12 -0.75 -12.58 -0.32
N PHE A 13 0.22 -13.14 0.40
CA PHE A 13 0.16 -13.18 1.87
C PHE A 13 0.19 -11.77 2.47
N CYS A 14 1.04 -10.87 1.94
CA CYS A 14 1.04 -9.46 2.36
C CYS A 14 -0.31 -8.79 2.11
N VAL A 15 -0.90 -9.00 0.93
CA VAL A 15 -2.19 -8.41 0.55
C VAL A 15 -3.32 -8.91 1.45
N LEU A 16 -3.31 -10.20 1.81
CA LEU A 16 -4.26 -10.74 2.79
C LEU A 16 -4.14 -10.02 4.15
N LEU A 17 -2.92 -9.82 4.64
CA LEU A 17 -2.69 -9.10 5.89
C LEU A 17 -3.06 -7.61 5.78
N TRP A 18 -2.81 -6.98 4.62
CA TRP A 18 -3.22 -5.61 4.38
C TRP A 18 -4.74 -5.44 4.30
N GLY A 19 -5.48 -6.47 3.86
CA GLY A 19 -6.95 -6.45 3.90
C GLY A 19 -7.54 -6.17 5.29
N PHE A 20 -6.78 -6.43 6.36
CA PHE A 20 -7.17 -6.05 7.74
C PHE A 20 -6.82 -4.60 8.09
N THR A 21 -5.95 -3.92 7.32
CA THR A 21 -5.47 -2.58 7.70
C THR A 21 -6.57 -1.53 7.75
N PRO A 22 -7.50 -1.44 6.78
CA PRO A 22 -8.60 -0.49 6.85
C PRO A 22 -9.55 -0.77 8.02
N ILE A 23 -9.76 -2.06 8.36
CA ILE A 23 -10.60 -2.46 9.49
C ILE A 23 -9.99 -1.99 10.81
N LEU A 24 -8.70 -2.28 11.02
CA LEU A 24 -7.98 -1.81 12.19
C LEU A 24 -7.91 -0.28 12.24
N GLY A 25 -7.69 0.37 11.09
CA GLY A 25 -7.69 1.82 10.96
C GLY A 25 -9.03 2.47 11.33
N ALA A 26 -10.16 1.82 11.02
CA ALA A 26 -11.49 2.25 11.43
C ALA A 26 -11.74 1.98 12.92
N ALA A 27 -11.32 0.80 13.43
CA ALA A 27 -11.59 0.33 14.80
C ALA A 27 -10.74 1.06 15.87
N ILE A 28 -9.54 1.53 15.52
CA ILE A 28 -8.67 2.32 16.40
C ILE A 28 -9.24 3.73 16.54
N SER A 29 -9.38 4.22 17.78
CA SER A 29 -10.03 5.50 18.07
C SER A 29 -9.13 6.71 17.77
N LEU A 30 -7.82 6.52 17.62
CA LEU A 30 -6.90 7.61 17.30
C LEU A 30 -7.26 8.30 15.98
N PRO A 31 -7.13 9.64 15.91
CA PRO A 31 -7.22 10.35 14.63
C PRO A 31 -6.15 9.86 13.64
N ALA A 32 -6.40 10.03 12.34
CA ALA A 32 -5.51 9.50 11.30
C ALA A 32 -4.03 9.93 11.45
N PRO A 33 -3.70 11.20 11.73
CA PRO A 33 -2.30 11.61 11.87
C PRO A 33 -1.57 10.90 13.03
N GLN A 34 -2.23 10.79 14.19
CA GLN A 34 -1.68 10.15 15.39
C GLN A 34 -1.54 8.64 15.20
N LEU A 35 -2.51 8.00 14.54
CA LEU A 35 -2.46 6.58 14.20
C LEU A 35 -1.25 6.28 13.30
N VAL A 36 -1.03 7.08 12.24
CA VAL A 36 0.11 6.93 11.33
C VAL A 36 1.43 7.12 12.08
N TRP A 37 1.53 8.15 12.92
CA TRP A 37 2.72 8.41 13.72
C TRP A 37 3.09 7.23 14.63
N TRP A 38 2.14 6.75 15.41
CA TRP A 38 2.35 5.61 16.30
C TRP A 38 2.74 4.35 15.53
N ARG A 39 2.01 4.06 14.44
CA ARG A 39 2.27 2.90 13.60
C ARG A 39 3.69 2.91 13.05
N MET A 40 4.12 4.02 12.46
CA MET A 40 5.45 4.14 11.88
C MET A 40 6.55 4.06 12.94
N GLY A 41 6.40 4.79 14.04
CA GLY A 41 7.38 4.83 15.13
C GLY A 41 7.57 3.47 15.79
N LEU A 42 6.47 2.79 16.12
CA LEU A 42 6.53 1.47 16.77
C LEU A 42 7.14 0.40 15.84
N VAL A 43 6.84 0.43 14.53
CA VAL A 43 7.47 -0.50 13.58
C VAL A 43 8.96 -0.23 13.45
N ALA A 44 9.37 1.04 13.35
CA ALA A 44 10.78 1.40 13.27
C ALA A 44 11.54 0.93 14.53
N LEU A 45 10.99 1.17 15.72
CA LEU A 45 11.57 0.70 16.98
C LEU A 45 11.66 -0.83 17.05
N LEU A 46 10.58 -1.52 16.65
CA LEU A 46 10.56 -2.99 16.60
C LEU A 46 11.66 -3.55 15.70
N LEU A 47 11.81 -2.99 14.49
CA LEU A 47 12.79 -3.47 13.53
C LEU A 47 14.23 -3.12 13.96
N VAL A 48 14.46 -1.92 14.50
CA VAL A 48 15.79 -1.54 15.01
C VAL A 48 16.24 -2.42 16.16
N ALA A 49 15.30 -2.95 16.97
CA ALA A 49 15.61 -3.92 18.02
C ALA A 49 16.03 -5.31 17.49
N LEU A 50 15.79 -5.61 16.21
CA LEU A 50 16.21 -6.88 15.62
C LEU A 50 17.75 -6.91 15.41
N PRO A 51 18.40 -8.09 15.65
CA PRO A 51 19.82 -8.24 15.43
C PRO A 51 20.25 -7.84 14.01
N GLY A 52 21.29 -7.01 13.91
CA GLY A 52 21.90 -6.61 12.66
C GLY A 52 21.26 -5.38 11.98
N VAL A 53 20.00 -5.01 12.28
CA VAL A 53 19.35 -3.87 11.64
C VAL A 53 20.05 -2.56 11.97
N LEU A 54 20.39 -2.31 13.23
CA LEU A 54 21.10 -1.10 13.63
C LEU A 54 22.50 -1.01 12.96
N ARG A 55 23.23 -2.12 12.87
CA ARG A 55 24.50 -2.17 12.15
C ARG A 55 24.30 -1.91 10.65
N GLY A 56 23.26 -2.48 10.06
CA GLY A 56 22.88 -2.24 8.66
C GLY A 56 22.57 -0.77 8.40
N LEU A 57 21.82 -0.11 9.28
CA LEU A 57 21.56 1.33 9.21
C LEU A 57 22.84 2.16 9.24
N MET A 58 23.75 1.86 10.17
CA MET A 58 25.03 2.58 10.28
C MET A 58 25.97 2.33 9.10
N ALA A 59 25.81 1.21 8.39
CA ALA A 59 26.61 0.86 7.22
C ALA A 59 26.09 1.49 5.91
N LEU A 60 24.87 2.03 5.90
CA LEU A 60 24.31 2.65 4.70
C LEU A 60 25.06 3.94 4.33
N PRO A 61 25.41 4.13 3.05
CA PRO A 61 25.97 5.38 2.58
C PRO A 61 24.96 6.54 2.68
N ALA A 62 25.45 7.77 2.88
CA ALA A 62 24.62 8.96 3.05
C ALA A 62 23.57 9.15 1.94
N ARG A 63 23.93 8.77 0.70
CA ARG A 63 22.99 8.83 -0.44
C ARG A 63 21.79 7.90 -0.23
N GLN A 64 22.00 6.66 0.23
CA GLN A 64 20.92 5.73 0.51
C GLN A 64 20.07 6.18 1.71
N TRP A 65 20.70 6.74 2.74
CA TRP A 65 20.00 7.39 3.85
C TRP A 65 19.03 8.46 3.34
N ALA A 66 19.49 9.38 2.48
CA ALA A 66 18.64 10.43 1.93
C ALA A 66 17.49 9.88 1.07
N ILE A 67 17.77 8.88 0.22
CA ILE A 67 16.77 8.26 -0.66
C ILE A 67 15.69 7.56 0.18
N PHE A 68 16.06 6.65 1.08
CA PHE A 68 15.09 5.89 1.87
C PHE A 68 14.35 6.78 2.87
N SER A 69 14.98 7.83 3.41
CA SER A 69 14.28 8.83 4.22
C SER A 69 13.23 9.58 3.40
N GLY A 70 13.56 9.96 2.17
CA GLY A 70 12.60 10.58 1.26
C GLY A 70 11.43 9.66 0.91
N ILE A 71 11.70 8.36 0.67
CA ILE A 71 10.65 7.35 0.47
C ILE A 71 9.80 7.22 1.73
N GLY A 72 10.40 7.24 2.92
CA GLY A 72 9.69 7.22 4.19
C GLY A 72 8.70 8.38 4.38
N VAL A 73 9.07 9.59 3.92
CA VAL A 73 8.13 10.73 3.88
C VAL A 73 6.98 10.46 2.91
N VAL A 74 7.24 9.88 1.73
CA VAL A 74 6.18 9.50 0.78
C VAL A 74 5.24 8.47 1.40
N VAL A 75 5.77 7.46 2.11
CA VAL A 75 4.96 6.46 2.85
C VAL A 75 4.11 7.13 3.93
N ALA A 76 4.68 8.09 4.68
CA ALA A 76 3.93 8.82 5.71
C ALA A 76 2.76 9.62 5.11
N LEU A 77 2.98 10.33 4.00
CA LEU A 77 1.95 11.07 3.28
C LEU A 77 0.89 10.13 2.68
N HIS A 78 1.31 9.01 2.09
CA HIS A 78 0.41 7.98 1.60
C HIS A 78 -0.51 7.45 2.71
N TRP A 79 0.07 7.06 3.85
CA TRP A 79 -0.74 6.54 4.97
C TRP A 79 -1.62 7.62 5.60
N LEU A 80 -1.12 8.85 5.75
CA LEU A 80 -1.93 9.97 6.22
C LEU A 80 -3.16 10.19 5.33
N ALA A 81 -2.97 10.15 4.01
CA ALA A 81 -4.07 10.24 3.05
C ALA A 81 -4.99 9.01 3.12
N PHE A 82 -4.45 7.80 3.21
CA PHE A 82 -5.25 6.57 3.29
C PHE A 82 -6.14 6.52 4.55
N TYR A 83 -5.55 6.71 5.73
CA TYR A 83 -6.32 6.73 6.98
C TYR A 83 -7.18 7.98 7.12
N GLY A 84 -6.75 9.10 6.51
CA GLY A 84 -7.58 10.27 6.34
C GLY A 84 -8.84 9.96 5.54
N ALA A 85 -8.72 9.25 4.43
CA ALA A 85 -9.87 8.80 3.62
C ALA A 85 -10.81 7.88 4.41
N ILE A 86 -10.27 6.95 5.23
CA ILE A 86 -11.08 6.09 6.10
C ILE A 86 -11.89 6.92 7.10
N LYS A 87 -11.28 7.92 7.73
CA LYS A 87 -11.94 8.77 8.74
C LYS A 87 -12.92 9.78 8.12
N LEU A 88 -12.66 10.22 6.88
CA LEU A 88 -13.50 11.19 6.16
C LEU A 88 -14.63 10.54 5.34
N ALA A 89 -14.50 9.26 5.00
CA ALA A 89 -15.54 8.49 4.31
C ALA A 89 -15.80 7.18 5.07
N ASN A 90 -15.17 6.09 4.65
CA ASN A 90 -15.16 4.79 5.34
C ASN A 90 -14.02 3.89 4.80
N ALA A 91 -13.85 2.71 5.42
CA ALA A 91 -12.80 1.76 5.05
C ALA A 91 -12.96 1.27 3.60
N SER A 92 -14.18 0.96 3.18
CA SER A 92 -14.48 0.42 1.85
C SER A 92 -14.15 1.43 0.74
N VAL A 93 -14.54 2.70 0.90
CA VAL A 93 -14.22 3.79 -0.06
C VAL A 93 -12.71 3.98 -0.17
N ALA A 94 -12.00 4.07 0.95
CA ALA A 94 -10.55 4.30 0.96
C ALA A 94 -9.80 3.19 0.20
N VAL A 95 -10.17 1.92 0.42
CA VAL A 95 -9.52 0.78 -0.25
C VAL A 95 -9.83 0.73 -1.74
N VAL A 96 -11.07 1.01 -2.15
CA VAL A 96 -11.44 1.05 -3.58
C VAL A 96 -10.63 2.13 -4.32
N CYS A 97 -10.38 3.29 -3.70
CA CYS A 97 -9.54 4.33 -4.27
C CYS A 97 -8.11 3.84 -4.58
N LEU A 98 -7.56 2.91 -3.78
CA LEU A 98 -6.24 2.33 -4.05
C LEU A 98 -6.18 1.57 -5.39
N GLY A 99 -7.31 1.10 -5.92
CA GLY A 99 -7.38 0.52 -7.26
C GLY A 99 -6.81 1.44 -8.35
N ALA A 100 -6.96 2.76 -8.20
CA ALA A 100 -6.39 3.73 -9.13
C ALA A 100 -4.84 3.70 -9.18
N ALA A 101 -4.17 3.16 -8.17
CA ALA A 101 -2.72 3.05 -8.14
C ALA A 101 -2.18 2.22 -9.31
N THR A 102 -2.93 1.24 -9.83
CA THR A 102 -2.52 0.46 -10.99
C THR A 102 -2.37 1.32 -12.24
N ALA A 103 -3.32 2.24 -12.49
CA ALA A 103 -3.25 3.17 -13.60
C ALA A 103 -2.06 4.14 -13.45
N PHE A 104 -1.86 4.68 -12.24
CA PHE A 104 -0.70 5.53 -11.96
C PHE A 104 0.61 4.77 -12.13
N THR A 105 0.70 3.52 -11.67
CA THR A 105 1.93 2.72 -11.75
C THR A 105 2.30 2.39 -13.19
N ALA A 106 1.33 2.14 -14.08
CA ALA A 106 1.58 1.90 -15.49
C ALA A 106 2.35 3.05 -16.18
N VAL A 107 2.18 4.29 -15.67
CA VAL A 107 2.87 5.49 -16.19
C VAL A 107 4.12 5.83 -15.36
N ILE A 108 4.02 5.78 -14.04
CA ILE A 108 5.07 6.28 -13.13
C ILE A 108 6.23 5.28 -13.01
N GLU A 109 5.97 3.97 -12.94
CA GLU A 109 7.05 2.97 -12.83
C GLU A 109 8.07 3.07 -13.98
N PRO A 110 7.67 3.12 -15.27
CA PRO A 110 8.61 3.31 -16.37
C PRO A 110 9.48 4.56 -16.21
N LEU A 111 8.88 5.68 -15.78
CA LEU A 111 9.61 6.95 -15.59
C LEU A 111 10.62 6.86 -14.43
N VAL A 112 10.26 6.16 -13.35
CA VAL A 112 11.11 6.03 -12.15
C VAL A 112 12.20 4.98 -12.36
N THR A 113 11.86 3.80 -12.89
CA THR A 113 12.79 2.66 -12.99
C THR A 113 13.61 2.66 -14.28
N GLY A 114 13.20 3.43 -15.30
CA GLY A 114 13.81 3.40 -16.63
C GLY A 114 13.39 2.21 -17.49
N ARG A 115 12.44 1.36 -17.01
CA ARG A 115 11.94 0.26 -17.83
C ARG A 115 11.16 0.80 -19.04
N ARG A 116 11.02 -0.05 -20.07
CA ARG A 116 10.19 0.30 -21.23
C ARG A 116 8.72 0.43 -20.83
N PHE A 117 8.06 1.46 -21.37
CA PHE A 117 6.62 1.62 -21.25
C PHE A 117 5.89 0.46 -21.96
N ILE A 118 4.92 -0.14 -21.30
CA ILE A 118 4.11 -1.23 -21.83
C ILE A 118 2.65 -0.76 -21.93
N ALA A 119 2.17 -0.53 -23.17
CA ALA A 119 0.81 -0.04 -23.39
C ALA A 119 -0.27 -0.98 -22.79
N ARG A 120 -0.02 -2.30 -22.74
CA ARG A 120 -0.90 -3.25 -22.09
C ARG A 120 -1.11 -2.93 -20.60
N ASP A 121 -0.04 -2.56 -19.88
CA ASP A 121 -0.11 -2.21 -18.45
C ASP A 121 -1.01 -0.98 -18.26
N LEU A 122 -0.91 0.01 -19.16
CA LEU A 122 -1.78 1.19 -19.15
C LEU A 122 -3.25 0.81 -19.38
N TRP A 123 -3.55 -0.02 -20.37
CA TRP A 123 -4.94 -0.44 -20.63
C TRP A 123 -5.54 -1.22 -19.46
N LEU A 124 -4.75 -2.08 -18.83
CA LEU A 124 -5.16 -2.81 -17.63
C LEU A 124 -5.42 -1.85 -16.44
N GLY A 125 -4.54 -0.86 -16.27
CA GLY A 125 -4.74 0.18 -15.27
C GLY A 125 -5.97 1.04 -15.53
N LEU A 126 -6.21 1.43 -16.80
CA LEU A 126 -7.38 2.22 -17.18
C LEU A 126 -8.71 1.44 -17.02
N ALA A 127 -8.68 0.11 -17.16
CA ALA A 127 -9.86 -0.73 -16.95
C ALA A 127 -10.38 -0.70 -15.49
N VAL A 128 -9.57 -0.27 -14.53
CA VAL A 128 -9.96 -0.09 -13.13
C VAL A 128 -10.76 1.20 -12.92
N ILE A 129 -10.52 2.24 -13.75
CA ILE A 129 -11.11 3.58 -13.57
C ILE A 129 -12.65 3.59 -13.56
N PRO A 130 -13.36 2.86 -14.45
CA PRO A 130 -14.82 2.80 -14.41
C PRO A 130 -15.38 2.30 -13.07
N GLY A 131 -14.70 1.30 -12.46
CA GLY A 131 -15.08 0.81 -11.13
C GLY A 131 -14.92 1.87 -10.06
N VAL A 132 -13.79 2.58 -10.05
CA VAL A 132 -13.53 3.69 -9.11
C VAL A 132 -14.52 4.84 -9.34
N ALA A 133 -14.83 5.16 -10.60
CA ALA A 133 -15.79 6.21 -10.95
C ALA A 133 -17.24 5.88 -10.52
N LEU A 134 -17.64 4.61 -10.63
CA LEU A 134 -18.94 4.15 -10.13
C LEU A 134 -19.05 4.25 -8.61
N VAL A 135 -17.98 3.91 -7.90
CA VAL A 135 -17.92 4.12 -6.45
C VAL A 135 -18.04 5.61 -6.11
N ALA A 136 -17.35 6.48 -6.85
CA ALA A 136 -17.46 7.94 -6.67
C ALA A 136 -18.89 8.45 -6.90
N GLY A 137 -19.59 7.92 -7.91
CA GLY A 137 -20.99 8.29 -8.20
C GLY A 137 -21.99 7.79 -7.17
N GLY A 138 -21.64 6.79 -6.35
CA GLY A 138 -22.46 6.27 -5.26
C GLY A 138 -22.18 6.89 -3.88
N LEU A 139 -21.25 7.87 -3.79
CA LEU A 139 -20.88 8.51 -2.55
C LEU A 139 -21.95 9.49 -2.03
N GLN A 140 -22.09 9.54 -0.72
CA GLN A 140 -22.82 10.61 -0.08
C GLN A 140 -22.02 11.93 -0.15
N PRO A 141 -22.67 13.11 -0.13
CA PRO A 141 -21.96 14.39 -0.23
C PRO A 141 -20.82 14.56 0.78
N GLY A 142 -20.98 14.06 2.01
CA GLY A 142 -19.96 14.13 3.05
C GLY A 142 -18.73 13.22 2.80
N GLN A 143 -18.79 12.28 1.89
CA GLN A 143 -17.72 11.31 1.61
C GLN A 143 -16.79 11.75 0.47
N VAL A 144 -17.16 12.78 -0.30
CA VAL A 144 -16.40 13.23 -1.48
C VAL A 144 -14.97 13.63 -1.14
N LEU A 145 -14.76 14.35 -0.03
CA LEU A 145 -13.41 14.70 0.39
C LEU A 145 -12.57 13.47 0.72
N GLY A 146 -13.15 12.49 1.41
CA GLY A 146 -12.49 11.21 1.71
C GLY A 146 -12.10 10.45 0.44
N PHE A 147 -12.96 10.45 -0.58
CA PHE A 147 -12.65 9.86 -1.88
C PHE A 147 -11.46 10.56 -2.56
N VAL A 148 -11.46 11.90 -2.64
CA VAL A 148 -10.34 12.66 -3.24
C VAL A 148 -9.02 12.35 -2.53
N VAL A 149 -9.04 12.37 -1.19
CA VAL A 149 -7.87 12.03 -0.37
C VAL A 149 -7.45 10.57 -0.59
N GLY A 150 -8.39 9.64 -0.78
CA GLY A 150 -8.12 8.25 -1.11
C GLY A 150 -7.43 8.06 -2.46
N VAL A 151 -7.80 8.85 -3.49
CA VAL A 151 -7.11 8.86 -4.79
C VAL A 151 -5.68 9.40 -4.66
N LEU A 152 -5.46 10.43 -3.83
CA LEU A 152 -4.10 10.90 -3.49
C LEU A 152 -3.28 9.84 -2.76
N ALA A 153 -3.92 9.04 -1.90
CA ALA A 153 -3.26 7.89 -1.29
C ALA A 153 -2.80 6.87 -2.34
N ALA A 154 -3.60 6.59 -3.36
CA ALA A 154 -3.22 5.70 -4.47
C ALA A 154 -1.98 6.21 -5.23
N LEU A 155 -1.89 7.52 -5.47
CA LEU A 155 -0.70 8.14 -6.05
C LEU A 155 0.53 7.95 -5.14
N GLY A 156 0.39 8.17 -3.84
CA GLY A 156 1.45 7.93 -2.86
C GLY A 156 1.92 6.48 -2.85
N ALA A 157 0.99 5.50 -2.90
CA ALA A 157 1.29 4.07 -3.01
C ALA A 157 2.14 3.75 -4.25
N THR A 158 1.78 4.33 -5.40
CA THR A 158 2.51 4.18 -6.65
C THR A 158 3.94 4.71 -6.53
N LEU A 159 4.11 5.90 -5.96
CA LEU A 159 5.42 6.55 -5.82
C LEU A 159 6.34 5.72 -4.94
N PHE A 160 5.90 5.33 -3.73
CA PHE A 160 6.78 4.57 -2.84
C PHE A 160 7.10 3.19 -3.40
N THR A 161 6.15 2.49 -4.02
CA THR A 161 6.38 1.17 -4.63
C THR A 161 7.37 1.27 -5.80
N SER A 162 7.23 2.28 -6.67
CA SER A 162 8.13 2.49 -7.80
C SER A 162 9.54 2.90 -7.35
N PHE A 163 9.66 3.76 -6.34
CA PHE A 163 10.95 4.14 -5.79
C PHE A 163 11.63 2.96 -5.08
N ASN A 164 10.89 2.16 -4.30
CA ASN A 164 11.43 0.96 -3.69
C ASN A 164 11.88 -0.07 -4.73
N LYS A 165 11.14 -0.25 -5.81
CA LYS A 165 11.57 -1.09 -6.93
C LYS A 165 12.90 -0.63 -7.50
N ARG A 166 13.12 0.67 -7.64
CA ARG A 166 14.35 1.23 -8.18
C ARG A 166 15.53 1.16 -7.22
N PHE A 167 15.34 1.46 -5.92
CA PHE A 167 16.43 1.76 -5.01
C PHE A 167 16.66 0.71 -3.93
N ALA A 168 15.67 -0.14 -3.59
CA ALA A 168 15.78 -1.10 -2.49
C ALA A 168 16.30 -2.49 -2.91
N HIS A 169 16.66 -2.70 -4.18
CA HIS A 169 17.01 -4.01 -4.73
C HIS A 169 18.16 -4.68 -3.97
N ASP A 170 19.26 -3.95 -3.73
CA ASP A 170 20.49 -4.47 -3.15
C ASP A 170 20.59 -4.30 -1.63
N ALA A 171 19.62 -3.61 -1.02
CA ALA A 171 19.61 -3.37 0.42
C ALA A 171 18.87 -4.48 1.20
N ASP A 172 19.19 -4.61 2.49
CA ASP A 172 18.42 -5.49 3.40
C ASP A 172 17.00 -4.91 3.59
N PRO A 173 15.94 -5.66 3.26
CA PRO A 173 14.57 -5.18 3.40
C PRO A 173 14.20 -4.71 4.81
N LYS A 174 14.76 -5.32 5.87
CA LYS A 174 14.49 -4.92 7.25
C LYS A 174 15.13 -3.56 7.55
N VAL A 175 16.34 -3.33 7.04
CA VAL A 175 17.07 -2.06 7.20
C VAL A 175 16.34 -0.95 6.45
N VAL A 176 15.91 -1.22 5.20
CA VAL A 176 15.12 -0.27 4.40
C VAL A 176 13.81 0.06 5.10
N THR A 177 13.04 -0.95 5.51
CA THR A 177 11.76 -0.74 6.22
C THR A 177 11.96 0.07 7.51
N ALA A 178 12.99 -0.25 8.30
CA ALA A 178 13.27 0.48 9.55
C ALA A 178 13.60 1.95 9.29
N LEU A 179 14.40 2.24 8.25
CA LEU A 179 14.77 3.60 7.89
C LEU A 179 13.59 4.39 7.32
N GLU A 180 12.83 3.82 6.38
CA GLU A 180 11.68 4.47 5.78
C GLU A 180 10.62 4.81 6.83
N LEU A 181 10.24 3.84 7.66
CA LEU A 181 9.22 4.07 8.67
C LEU A 181 9.74 4.96 9.82
N GLY A 182 11.03 4.86 10.15
CA GLY A 182 11.66 5.77 11.12
C GLY A 182 11.68 7.22 10.63
N ALA A 183 12.10 7.44 9.38
CA ALA A 183 12.11 8.77 8.76
C ALA A 183 10.69 9.33 8.62
N GLY A 184 9.73 8.49 8.22
CA GLY A 184 8.31 8.87 8.20
C GLY A 184 7.77 9.24 9.58
N ALA A 185 8.15 8.50 10.64
CA ALA A 185 7.78 8.84 12.00
C ALA A 185 8.37 10.20 12.45
N VAL A 186 9.64 10.47 12.12
CA VAL A 186 10.28 11.78 12.36
C VAL A 186 9.54 12.88 11.60
N PHE A 187 9.24 12.68 10.32
CA PHE A 187 8.46 13.61 9.54
C PHE A 187 7.09 13.89 10.19
N MET A 188 6.37 12.85 10.60
CA MET A 188 5.07 12.99 11.28
C MET A 188 5.21 13.68 12.64
N THR A 189 6.32 13.48 13.38
CA THR A 189 6.59 14.21 14.63
C THR A 189 6.67 15.73 14.38
N LEU A 190 7.28 16.12 13.28
CA LEU A 190 7.39 17.54 12.90
C LEU A 190 6.09 18.09 12.29
N ALA A 191 5.33 17.27 11.60
CA ALA A 191 4.10 17.67 10.93
C ALA A 191 2.88 17.74 11.86
N LEU A 192 2.77 16.86 12.85
CA LEU A 192 1.61 16.78 13.75
C LEU A 192 1.23 18.12 14.42
N PRO A 193 2.17 18.93 14.94
CA PRO A 193 1.82 20.23 15.51
C PRO A 193 1.25 21.24 14.50
N LEU A 194 1.47 21.02 13.20
CA LEU A 194 1.00 21.89 12.13
C LEU A 194 -0.35 21.44 11.56
N LEU A 195 -0.80 20.24 11.90
CA LEU A 195 -2.09 19.70 11.46
C LEU A 195 -3.20 20.09 12.45
N PRO A 196 -4.45 20.23 11.99
CA PRO A 196 -5.57 20.43 12.89
C PRO A 196 -5.63 19.29 13.93
N HIS A 197 -5.67 19.64 15.21
CA HIS A 197 -5.77 18.68 16.31
C HIS A 197 -6.58 19.25 17.46
N GLU A 198 -7.26 18.38 18.17
CA GLU A 198 -7.94 18.69 19.43
C GLU A 198 -7.22 17.98 20.57
N GLY A 199 -6.94 18.71 21.65
CA GLY A 199 -6.30 18.16 22.85
C GLY A 199 -4.82 17.83 22.68
N VAL A 200 -4.40 16.64 23.14
CA VAL A 200 -2.99 16.22 23.16
C VAL A 200 -2.52 15.87 21.76
N ILE A 201 -1.40 16.46 21.31
CA ILE A 201 -0.82 16.23 19.97
C ILE A 201 -0.37 14.79 19.81
N TYR A 202 0.19 14.18 20.84
CA TYR A 202 0.74 12.81 20.86
C TYR A 202 0.00 11.96 21.91
N PRO A 203 -1.30 11.64 21.72
CA PRO A 203 -2.05 10.85 22.68
C PRO A 203 -1.52 9.41 22.72
N LEU A 204 -1.43 8.85 23.93
CA LEU A 204 -1.11 7.44 24.09
C LEU A 204 -2.31 6.57 23.69
N PRO A 205 -2.10 5.47 22.94
CA PRO A 205 -3.13 4.45 22.74
C PRO A 205 -3.62 3.94 24.10
N ALA A 206 -4.92 3.83 24.30
CA ALA A 206 -5.50 3.40 25.57
C ALA A 206 -6.53 2.28 25.36
N GLY A 207 -6.76 1.49 26.40
CA GLY A 207 -7.76 0.42 26.38
C GLY A 207 -7.54 -0.57 25.22
N LYS A 208 -8.56 -0.75 24.40
CA LYS A 208 -8.51 -1.67 23.23
C LYS A 208 -7.49 -1.24 22.18
N ASP A 209 -7.21 0.06 22.03
CA ASP A 209 -6.31 0.56 21.01
C ASP A 209 -4.87 0.06 21.19
N VAL A 210 -4.45 -0.25 22.42
CA VAL A 210 -3.12 -0.82 22.71
C VAL A 210 -2.94 -2.18 21.97
N TRP A 211 -3.92 -3.06 22.11
CA TRP A 211 -3.87 -4.39 21.50
C TRP A 211 -4.07 -4.33 19.97
N LEU A 212 -5.01 -3.49 19.52
CA LEU A 212 -5.23 -3.28 18.10
C LEU A 212 -3.98 -2.71 17.43
N MET A 213 -3.31 -1.76 18.09
CA MET A 213 -2.05 -1.19 17.59
C MET A 213 -0.93 -2.23 17.57
N ALA A 214 -0.81 -3.10 18.58
CA ALA A 214 0.20 -4.17 18.59
C ALA A 214 0.01 -5.14 17.41
N ILE A 215 -1.22 -5.59 17.15
CA ILE A 215 -1.57 -6.43 15.98
C ILE A 215 -1.23 -5.69 14.68
N PHE A 216 -1.61 -4.41 14.61
CA PHE A 216 -1.42 -3.57 13.45
C PHE A 216 0.07 -3.39 13.09
N VAL A 217 0.89 -3.10 14.09
CA VAL A 217 2.34 -2.91 13.96
C VAL A 217 3.03 -4.19 13.47
N VAL A 218 2.74 -5.32 14.07
CA VAL A 218 3.44 -6.58 13.77
C VAL A 218 2.92 -7.22 12.48
N PHE A 219 1.62 -7.55 12.46
CA PHE A 219 1.05 -8.40 11.42
C PHE A 219 0.60 -7.61 10.17
N CYS A 220 0.17 -6.37 10.33
CA CYS A 220 -0.30 -5.58 9.19
C CYS A 220 0.72 -4.54 8.71
N THR A 221 1.90 -4.46 9.36
CA THR A 221 2.92 -3.49 8.94
C THR A 221 4.32 -4.08 8.86
N ALA A 222 4.98 -4.39 9.99
CA ALA A 222 6.38 -4.82 9.99
C ALA A 222 6.60 -6.04 9.10
N LEU A 223 5.78 -7.06 9.25
CA LEU A 223 5.87 -8.29 8.49
C LEU A 223 5.56 -8.09 7.00
N PRO A 224 4.36 -7.60 6.58
CA PRO A 224 4.03 -7.52 5.18
C PRO A 224 4.83 -6.43 4.44
N PHE A 225 5.16 -5.31 5.08
CA PHE A 225 5.98 -4.28 4.44
C PHE A 225 7.39 -4.81 4.11
N THR A 226 8.04 -5.49 5.06
CA THR A 226 9.36 -6.11 4.83
C THR A 226 9.28 -7.21 3.76
N LEU A 227 8.26 -8.07 3.81
CA LEU A 227 8.08 -9.14 2.81
C LEU A 227 7.77 -8.60 1.42
N SER A 228 7.03 -7.49 1.31
CA SER A 228 6.74 -6.86 0.02
C SER A 228 8.02 -6.32 -0.65
N LEU A 229 8.95 -5.77 0.11
CA LEU A 229 10.27 -5.36 -0.40
C LEU A 229 11.07 -6.57 -0.89
N VAL A 230 10.99 -7.74 -0.20
CA VAL A 230 11.59 -8.99 -0.70
C VAL A 230 10.96 -9.40 -2.03
N ALA A 231 9.63 -9.35 -2.13
CA ALA A 231 8.92 -9.71 -3.36
C ALA A 231 9.24 -8.75 -4.52
N LEU A 232 9.36 -7.45 -4.26
CA LEU A 232 9.73 -6.44 -5.25
C LEU A 232 11.10 -6.65 -5.88
N LYS A 233 12.01 -7.39 -5.24
CA LYS A 233 13.29 -7.79 -5.87
C LYS A 233 13.06 -8.66 -7.10
N GLN A 234 12.00 -9.46 -7.12
CA GLN A 234 11.69 -10.44 -8.17
C GLN A 234 10.52 -10.00 -9.09
N LEU A 235 9.72 -9.02 -8.68
CA LEU A 235 8.52 -8.56 -9.38
C LEU A 235 8.67 -7.08 -9.77
N SER A 236 7.97 -6.66 -10.85
CA SER A 236 7.85 -5.24 -11.16
C SER A 236 6.89 -4.55 -10.17
N ALA A 237 6.99 -3.23 -10.05
CA ALA A 237 6.06 -2.45 -9.24
C ALA A 237 4.62 -2.58 -9.78
N PHE A 238 4.45 -2.66 -11.10
CA PHE A 238 3.13 -2.88 -11.71
C PHE A 238 2.53 -4.24 -11.31
N VAL A 239 3.30 -5.33 -11.38
CA VAL A 239 2.84 -6.67 -10.96
C VAL A 239 2.50 -6.69 -9.48
N ALA A 240 3.30 -6.03 -8.64
CA ALA A 240 3.01 -5.89 -7.22
C ALA A 240 1.70 -5.13 -6.99
N GLN A 241 1.49 -4.01 -7.69
CA GLN A 241 0.27 -3.21 -7.57
C GLN A 241 -0.97 -3.94 -8.07
N MET A 242 -0.84 -4.75 -9.14
CA MET A 242 -1.93 -5.62 -9.60
C MET A 242 -2.35 -6.63 -8.52
N ALA A 243 -1.40 -7.21 -7.78
CA ALA A 243 -1.73 -8.11 -6.67
C ALA A 243 -2.39 -7.36 -5.50
N VAL A 244 -1.95 -6.12 -5.20
CA VAL A 244 -2.57 -5.26 -4.17
C VAL A 244 -4.03 -4.94 -4.49
N ASN A 245 -4.44 -4.94 -5.76
CA ASN A 245 -5.85 -4.79 -6.13
C ASN A 245 -6.78 -5.90 -5.61
N LEU A 246 -6.24 -6.99 -5.03
CA LEU A 246 -7.01 -7.95 -4.25
C LEU A 246 -7.34 -7.46 -2.84
N GLU A 247 -6.63 -6.47 -2.33
CA GLU A 247 -6.89 -5.89 -1.01
C GLU A 247 -8.34 -5.43 -0.83
N PRO A 248 -8.97 -4.71 -1.79
CA PRO A 248 -10.37 -4.34 -1.72
C PRO A 248 -11.31 -5.52 -1.49
N VAL A 249 -11.00 -6.67 -2.10
CA VAL A 249 -11.79 -7.89 -1.94
C VAL A 249 -11.84 -8.34 -0.50
N TYR A 250 -10.65 -8.51 0.08
CA TYR A 250 -10.55 -8.94 1.48
C TYR A 250 -11.11 -7.86 2.41
N ALA A 251 -10.77 -6.60 2.17
CA ALA A 251 -11.17 -5.48 3.01
C ALA A 251 -12.68 -5.25 3.01
N VAL A 252 -13.33 -5.23 1.83
CA VAL A 252 -14.80 -5.04 1.73
C VAL A 252 -15.53 -6.21 2.37
N ALA A 253 -15.08 -7.46 2.14
CA ALA A 253 -15.66 -8.63 2.80
C ALA A 253 -15.53 -8.54 4.32
N LEU A 254 -14.36 -8.17 4.83
CA LEU A 254 -14.11 -8.01 6.26
C LEU A 254 -14.88 -6.84 6.87
N ALA A 255 -14.95 -5.68 6.17
CA ALA A 255 -15.72 -4.52 6.62
C ALA A 255 -17.21 -4.85 6.73
N ALA A 256 -17.74 -5.57 5.74
CA ALA A 256 -19.11 -6.06 5.77
C ALA A 256 -19.39 -6.96 6.97
N LEU A 257 -18.47 -7.90 7.26
CA LEU A 257 -18.64 -8.90 8.33
C LEU A 257 -18.38 -8.34 9.73
N LEU A 258 -17.36 -7.48 9.88
CA LEU A 258 -16.84 -7.05 11.19
C LEU A 258 -17.33 -5.66 11.62
N LEU A 259 -17.53 -4.74 10.66
CA LEU A 259 -17.95 -3.36 10.93
C LEU A 259 -19.43 -3.11 10.60
N GLY A 260 -20.08 -4.02 9.87
CA GLY A 260 -21.48 -3.87 9.45
C GLY A 260 -21.68 -2.77 8.38
N GLU A 261 -20.63 -2.39 7.65
CA GLU A 261 -20.65 -1.31 6.64
C GLU A 261 -21.61 -1.58 5.46
N THR A 262 -22.12 -2.82 5.33
CA THR A 262 -23.10 -3.18 4.28
C THR A 262 -24.33 -2.27 4.22
N LYS A 263 -24.72 -1.68 5.34
CA LYS A 263 -25.90 -0.79 5.43
C LYS A 263 -25.65 0.61 4.88
N GLU A 264 -24.40 1.00 4.73
CA GLU A 264 -23.96 2.33 4.28
C GLU A 264 -23.59 2.34 2.80
N LEU A 265 -23.46 1.17 2.16
CA LEU A 265 -22.99 1.02 0.79
C LEU A 265 -24.16 0.86 -0.19
N THR A 266 -24.13 1.63 -1.26
CA THR A 266 -25.15 1.59 -2.31
C THR A 266 -24.97 0.38 -3.25
N PRO A 267 -26.02 -0.09 -3.96
CA PRO A 267 -25.86 -1.09 -5.03
C PRO A 267 -24.84 -0.67 -6.09
N GLN A 268 -24.76 0.63 -6.38
CA GLN A 268 -23.79 1.19 -7.32
C GLN A 268 -22.34 0.99 -6.84
N PHE A 269 -22.09 1.09 -5.54
CA PHE A 269 -20.79 0.76 -4.94
C PHE A 269 -20.41 -0.70 -5.21
N TYR A 270 -21.31 -1.65 -4.94
CA TYR A 270 -21.04 -3.08 -5.19
C TYR A 270 -20.80 -3.38 -6.66
N PHE A 271 -21.50 -2.70 -7.56
CA PHE A 271 -21.27 -2.84 -9.00
C PHE A 271 -19.91 -2.29 -9.41
N GLY A 272 -19.47 -1.17 -8.83
CA GLY A 272 -18.13 -0.63 -9.00
C GLY A 272 -17.04 -1.59 -8.53
N VAL A 273 -17.22 -2.20 -7.36
CA VAL A 273 -16.33 -3.24 -6.83
C VAL A 273 -16.29 -4.45 -7.76
N ALA A 274 -17.41 -4.91 -8.30
CA ALA A 274 -17.45 -6.02 -9.25
C ALA A 274 -16.67 -5.71 -10.55
N ILE A 275 -16.72 -4.48 -11.06
CA ILE A 275 -15.91 -4.04 -12.20
C ILE A 275 -14.43 -4.05 -11.87
N LEU A 276 -14.03 -3.57 -10.67
CA LEU A 276 -12.66 -3.65 -10.21
C LEU A 276 -12.15 -5.09 -10.19
N PHE A 277 -12.96 -6.02 -9.67
CA PHE A 277 -12.68 -7.45 -9.73
C PHE A 277 -12.46 -7.95 -11.15
N ALA A 278 -13.40 -7.64 -12.03
CA ALA A 278 -13.30 -8.06 -13.42
C ALA A 278 -12.02 -7.52 -14.08
N ALA A 279 -11.67 -6.26 -13.86
CA ALA A 279 -10.48 -5.64 -14.40
C ALA A 279 -9.18 -6.32 -13.94
N VAL A 280 -9.14 -6.83 -12.69
CA VAL A 280 -7.97 -7.50 -12.12
C VAL A 280 -7.89 -8.97 -12.57
N PHE A 281 -8.99 -9.70 -12.56
CA PHE A 281 -9.00 -11.14 -12.76
C PHE A 281 -9.23 -11.60 -14.20
N LEU A 282 -10.01 -10.86 -15.00
CA LEU A 282 -10.28 -11.24 -16.39
C LEU A 282 -9.00 -11.32 -17.24
N PRO A 283 -8.06 -10.36 -17.21
CA PRO A 283 -6.90 -10.42 -18.09
C PRO A 283 -6.01 -11.65 -17.89
N PRO A 284 -5.63 -12.05 -16.66
CA PRO A 284 -4.85 -13.29 -16.47
C PRO A 284 -5.66 -14.55 -16.80
N VAL A 285 -6.96 -14.57 -16.55
CA VAL A 285 -7.83 -15.71 -16.90
C VAL A 285 -7.95 -15.84 -18.42
N VAL A 286 -8.19 -14.75 -19.15
CA VAL A 286 -8.25 -14.74 -20.61
C VAL A 286 -6.91 -15.16 -21.21
N ALA A 287 -5.78 -14.63 -20.72
CA ALA A 287 -4.45 -15.03 -21.18
C ALA A 287 -4.19 -16.52 -20.96
N TRP A 288 -4.64 -17.09 -19.85
CA TRP A 288 -4.54 -18.52 -19.57
C TRP A 288 -5.45 -19.35 -20.51
N LEU A 289 -6.69 -18.92 -20.74
CA LEU A 289 -7.62 -19.60 -21.63
C LEU A 289 -7.18 -19.54 -23.10
N CYS A 290 -6.59 -18.42 -23.54
CA CYS A 290 -6.09 -18.25 -24.91
C CYS A 290 -4.73 -18.90 -25.15
N GLY A 291 -4.14 -19.58 -24.15
CA GLY A 291 -2.85 -20.27 -24.28
C GLY A 291 -1.68 -19.31 -24.52
N GLU A 292 -1.83 -18.01 -24.20
CA GLU A 292 -0.74 -17.06 -24.30
C GLU A 292 0.39 -17.47 -23.35
N ARG A 293 1.55 -17.85 -23.91
CA ARG A 293 2.77 -18.10 -23.12
C ARG A 293 3.10 -16.84 -22.34
N LYS A 294 3.43 -17.01 -21.05
CA LYS A 294 3.97 -15.90 -20.24
C LYS A 294 5.01 -15.15 -21.06
N PRO A 295 4.95 -13.81 -21.12
CA PRO A 295 6.04 -13.04 -21.72
C PRO A 295 7.35 -13.50 -21.08
N ALA A 296 8.38 -13.76 -21.91
CA ALA A 296 9.70 -14.09 -21.42
C ALA A 296 10.14 -13.01 -20.44
N ASP A 297 10.66 -13.44 -19.29
CA ASP A 297 11.19 -12.57 -18.26
C ASP A 297 12.26 -11.66 -18.92
N PRO A 298 12.08 -10.32 -18.92
CA PRO A 298 13.05 -9.41 -19.54
C PRO A 298 14.43 -9.48 -18.88
N THR A 299 14.58 -10.18 -17.74
CA THR A 299 15.88 -10.42 -17.07
C THR A 299 16.64 -11.62 -17.64
N SER A 300 16.06 -12.40 -18.58
CA SER A 300 16.71 -13.57 -19.18
C SER A 300 17.62 -13.26 -20.39
N VAL A 301 17.83 -12.00 -20.75
CA VAL A 301 18.62 -11.59 -21.93
C VAL A 301 20.11 -11.36 -21.64
N GLU A 302 20.56 -11.46 -20.39
CA GLU A 302 21.98 -11.21 -20.02
C GLU A 302 22.87 -12.46 -19.92
N SER A 303 22.48 -13.59 -20.55
CA SER A 303 23.35 -14.75 -20.63
C SER A 303 23.38 -15.34 -22.05
N MET A 304 23.84 -14.57 -23.00
CA MET A 304 24.42 -15.10 -24.24
C MET A 304 25.86 -14.67 -24.32
N PRO A 305 26.77 -15.62 -24.65
CA PRO A 305 28.22 -15.47 -24.61
C PRO A 305 28.73 -14.48 -25.65
#